data_453d00282b1e8db753e22785e2973c69
#
_entry.id   453d00282b1e8db753e22785e2973c69
#
_cell.length_a   1.000
_cell.length_b   1.000
_cell.length_c   1.000
_cell.angle_alpha   90.00
_cell.angle_beta   90.00
_cell.angle_gamma   90.00
#
_symmetry.space_group_name_H-M   'P 1'
#
loop_
_entity.id
_entity.type
_entity.pdbx_description
1 polymer ?
#
loop_
_entity_poly.entity_id
_entity_poly.type
_entity_poly.pdbx_seq_one_letter_code
_entity_poly.pdbx_strand_id
1 'polypeptide(L)'
;MARKYVIGLDYGTESGRALLVAVDNGEEVAMAIEPYPDGVIDDVLPGTGKKLEPDWALQNPRDYLYVLERVIPKVLKDSGVSGDDIIGISTDFTACTMMPIDKEGTPLCMKPEFAANPNAWVKLWKHHAAQPEADRINELAAERGESFLARYGGKISSEWFFPKALQILDEAPEVYEAADRLIEAGDWIVLQLCGEEKRNACVAGYKAIWDEGYPSPDFFRALDPRFENVVRDKMSEDIYPAGVKAGGLLPEMAKKLGLKPGTAVATGGVDAHVAVPAATVTGAGKMVMIMGTSLCHMVCGTEKKVIAGMCGVVKDGILPGFYGFEAGQTAVGDIFAWFIEHCVPASIAEEARKAGTDIHGYLGKQAAALTPGESGVLCLDWWNGNRSILVDADLTGLMMGMTLTTTPAEMYRAVLESTAFGTYTIIRQLEEGGVPITELYACGGLPGKNPLLMQIFADVTNREIKISASDQTVALGCAMWGAVAAGSAAGGYDDVTHAAAKMARLRDTVYKPNPEAHFAYEKLYAIYRRLHDLFGKGGDNAMKDLKAIKTAARRGR
;
A
#
# COMPACT_ATOMS: atom_id res chain seq x y z
N MET A 1 -17.05 34.24 3.49
CA MET A 1 -17.51 33.14 2.61
C MET A 1 -17.88 31.98 3.51
N ALA A 2 -18.81 31.11 3.10
CA ALA A 2 -19.09 29.89 3.86
C ALA A 2 -17.83 28.98 3.87
N ARG A 3 -17.63 28.26 4.98
CA ARG A 3 -16.53 27.31 5.14
C ARG A 3 -16.67 26.21 4.09
N LYS A 4 -15.55 25.79 3.47
CA LYS A 4 -15.54 24.76 2.43
C LYS A 4 -14.92 23.48 2.95
N TYR A 5 -15.41 22.37 2.38
CA TYR A 5 -15.03 21.02 2.79
C TYR A 5 -14.72 20.15 1.58
N VAL A 6 -13.98 19.08 1.84
CA VAL A 6 -13.65 18.04 0.87
C VAL A 6 -13.85 16.67 1.49
N ILE A 7 -14.00 15.65 0.65
CA ILE A 7 -14.17 14.27 1.08
C ILE A 7 -13.02 13.44 0.50
N GLY A 8 -12.31 12.73 1.38
CA GLY A 8 -11.42 11.64 1.02
C GLY A 8 -12.13 10.30 1.18
N LEU A 9 -12.08 9.49 0.13
CA LEU A 9 -12.63 8.14 0.10
C LEU A 9 -11.48 7.13 0.06
N ASP A 10 -11.37 6.31 1.09
CA ASP A 10 -10.35 5.26 1.21
C ASP A 10 -11.05 3.89 1.09
N TYR A 11 -10.73 3.18 0.00
CA TYR A 11 -11.23 1.84 -0.30
C TYR A 11 -10.17 0.79 0.04
N GLY A 12 -10.24 0.29 1.28
CA GLY A 12 -9.36 -0.78 1.75
C GLY A 12 -9.79 -2.18 1.30
N THR A 13 -9.19 -3.20 1.91
CA THR A 13 -9.45 -4.61 1.55
C THR A 13 -10.82 -5.12 2.02
N GLU A 14 -11.29 -4.72 3.21
CA GLU A 14 -12.50 -5.27 3.84
C GLU A 14 -13.62 -4.22 4.00
N SER A 15 -13.30 -2.95 3.80
CA SER A 15 -14.23 -1.84 4.03
C SER A 15 -13.80 -0.61 3.25
N GLY A 16 -14.74 0.30 3.00
CA GLY A 16 -14.42 1.65 2.55
C GLY A 16 -14.83 2.67 3.59
N ARG A 17 -14.21 3.84 3.52
CA ARG A 17 -14.48 4.96 4.44
C ARG A 17 -14.52 6.29 3.73
N ALA A 18 -15.26 7.25 4.32
CA ALA A 18 -15.23 8.64 3.95
C ALA A 18 -14.74 9.48 5.13
N LEU A 19 -13.83 10.39 4.86
CA LEU A 19 -13.38 11.42 5.80
C LEU A 19 -13.77 12.80 5.26
N LEU A 20 -14.59 13.52 6.02
CA LEU A 20 -14.97 14.90 5.74
C LEU A 20 -13.99 15.85 6.39
N VAL A 21 -13.34 16.69 5.59
CA VAL A 21 -12.26 17.57 6.03
C VAL A 21 -12.55 19.02 5.67
N ALA A 22 -12.34 19.93 6.63
CA ALA A 22 -12.40 21.35 6.38
C ALA A 22 -11.14 21.84 5.66
N VAL A 23 -11.34 22.56 4.55
CA VAL A 23 -10.25 22.98 3.67
C VAL A 23 -9.32 24.02 4.31
N ASP A 24 -9.88 24.92 5.14
CA ASP A 24 -9.14 26.04 5.72
C ASP A 24 -8.08 25.64 6.75
N ASN A 25 -8.25 24.50 7.42
CA ASN A 25 -7.39 24.09 8.52
C ASN A 25 -7.13 22.58 8.65
N GLY A 26 -7.69 21.75 7.79
CA GLY A 26 -7.52 20.29 7.84
C GLY A 26 -8.24 19.59 9.00
N GLU A 27 -9.22 20.25 9.62
CA GLU A 27 -10.04 19.64 10.68
C GLU A 27 -10.82 18.46 10.12
N GLU A 28 -10.64 17.28 10.73
CA GLU A 28 -11.38 16.05 10.44
C GLU A 28 -12.75 16.15 11.12
N VAL A 29 -13.77 16.57 10.35
CA VAL A 29 -15.08 16.96 10.89
C VAL A 29 -15.96 15.74 11.17
N ALA A 30 -15.94 14.74 10.29
CA ALA A 30 -16.68 13.50 10.46
C ALA A 30 -16.03 12.38 9.66
N MET A 31 -16.21 11.15 10.13
CA MET A 31 -15.76 9.93 9.46
C MET A 31 -16.87 8.88 9.50
N ALA A 32 -17.00 8.14 8.41
CA ALA A 32 -17.85 6.96 8.34
C ALA A 32 -17.07 5.81 7.71
N ILE A 33 -17.26 4.61 8.24
CA ILE A 33 -16.70 3.36 7.73
C ILE A 33 -17.87 2.41 7.49
N GLU A 34 -17.82 1.70 6.37
CA GLU A 34 -18.79 0.68 6.03
C GLU A 34 -18.05 -0.57 5.52
N PRO A 35 -18.26 -1.75 6.11
CA PRO A 35 -17.69 -3.00 5.60
C PRO A 35 -18.32 -3.39 4.26
N TYR A 36 -17.57 -4.08 3.44
CA TYR A 36 -18.10 -4.65 2.20
C TYR A 36 -19.03 -5.84 2.53
N PRO A 37 -20.25 -5.89 1.95
CA PRO A 37 -21.16 -6.99 2.16
C PRO A 37 -20.59 -8.38 1.83
N ASP A 38 -19.89 -8.51 0.70
CA ASP A 38 -19.28 -9.76 0.28
C ASP A 38 -17.81 -9.90 0.74
N GLY A 39 -17.16 -8.79 1.12
CA GLY A 39 -15.78 -8.77 1.57
C GLY A 39 -14.79 -9.33 0.53
N VAL A 40 -13.83 -10.12 0.98
CA VAL A 40 -12.93 -10.85 0.11
C VAL A 40 -13.54 -12.20 -0.25
N ILE A 41 -13.63 -12.47 -1.54
CA ILE A 41 -14.19 -13.71 -2.11
C ILE A 41 -13.00 -14.60 -2.51
N ASP A 42 -12.69 -15.62 -1.69
CA ASP A 42 -11.54 -16.51 -1.86
C ASP A 42 -11.86 -18.00 -1.71
N ASP A 43 -13.11 -18.37 -1.40
CA ASP A 43 -13.56 -19.78 -1.30
C ASP A 43 -14.68 -20.11 -2.31
N VAL A 44 -15.78 -19.38 -2.28
CA VAL A 44 -16.97 -19.65 -3.12
C VAL A 44 -17.43 -18.38 -3.82
N LEU A 45 -17.63 -18.46 -5.15
CA LEU A 45 -18.14 -17.35 -5.94
C LEU A 45 -19.62 -17.08 -5.58
N PRO A 46 -19.99 -15.87 -5.17
CA PRO A 46 -21.34 -15.52 -4.72
C PRO A 46 -22.42 -15.87 -5.75
N GLY A 47 -23.53 -16.40 -5.28
CA GLY A 47 -24.70 -16.74 -6.10
C GLY A 47 -24.55 -17.95 -7.03
N THR A 48 -23.36 -18.59 -7.09
CA THR A 48 -23.10 -19.69 -8.03
C THR A 48 -22.83 -21.03 -7.35
N GLY A 49 -22.34 -21.03 -6.10
CA GLY A 49 -21.83 -22.20 -5.42
C GLY A 49 -20.53 -22.76 -5.99
N LYS A 50 -19.91 -22.08 -6.97
CA LYS A 50 -18.64 -22.50 -7.56
C LYS A 50 -17.50 -22.22 -6.60
N LYS A 51 -16.75 -23.25 -6.24
CA LYS A 51 -15.50 -23.10 -5.48
C LYS A 51 -14.44 -22.45 -6.34
N LEU A 52 -13.69 -21.55 -5.73
CA LEU A 52 -12.49 -20.96 -6.32
C LEU A 52 -11.29 -21.88 -6.05
N GLU A 53 -10.35 -21.89 -6.99
CA GLU A 53 -9.08 -22.56 -6.79
C GLU A 53 -8.22 -21.76 -5.79
N PRO A 54 -7.19 -22.38 -5.19
CA PRO A 54 -6.27 -21.69 -4.31
C PRO A 54 -5.67 -20.43 -4.94
N ASP A 55 -5.32 -19.47 -4.10
CA ASP A 55 -4.68 -18.20 -4.49
C ASP A 55 -5.58 -17.21 -5.28
N TRP A 56 -6.85 -17.55 -5.49
CA TRP A 56 -7.83 -16.59 -5.96
C TRP A 56 -8.25 -15.65 -4.83
N ALA A 57 -8.34 -14.37 -5.14
CA ALA A 57 -8.91 -13.35 -4.25
C ALA A 57 -9.65 -12.33 -5.09
N LEU A 58 -10.97 -12.32 -4.96
CA LEU A 58 -11.87 -11.46 -5.73
C LEU A 58 -12.63 -10.51 -4.82
N GLN A 59 -13.26 -9.49 -5.42
CA GLN A 59 -14.22 -8.61 -4.76
C GLN A 59 -15.43 -8.35 -5.65
N ASN A 60 -16.53 -7.90 -5.03
CA ASN A 60 -17.75 -7.51 -5.73
C ASN A 60 -17.74 -5.99 -5.99
N PRO A 61 -17.77 -5.52 -7.24
CA PRO A 61 -17.79 -4.07 -7.52
C PRO A 61 -19.04 -3.36 -7.02
N ARG A 62 -20.14 -4.10 -6.75
CA ARG A 62 -21.35 -3.53 -6.12
C ARG A 62 -21.05 -3.06 -4.68
N ASP A 63 -20.14 -3.71 -3.98
CA ASP A 63 -19.76 -3.34 -2.62
C ASP A 63 -19.14 -1.95 -2.57
N TYR A 64 -18.39 -1.58 -3.60
CA TYR A 64 -17.80 -0.23 -3.69
C TYR A 64 -18.85 0.86 -3.82
N LEU A 65 -19.87 0.65 -4.67
CA LEU A 65 -20.99 1.58 -4.80
C LEU A 65 -21.88 1.58 -3.55
N TYR A 66 -22.10 0.41 -2.95
CA TYR A 66 -22.83 0.27 -1.70
C TYR A 66 -22.19 1.09 -0.58
N VAL A 67 -20.87 1.01 -0.43
CA VAL A 67 -20.12 1.80 0.55
C VAL A 67 -20.23 3.29 0.24
N LEU A 68 -19.97 3.69 -1.02
CA LEU A 68 -20.05 5.08 -1.46
C LEU A 68 -21.39 5.74 -1.10
N GLU A 69 -22.50 5.07 -1.42
CA GLU A 69 -23.87 5.54 -1.16
C GLU A 69 -24.25 5.58 0.31
N ARG A 70 -23.42 5.04 1.21
CA ARG A 70 -23.63 5.05 2.67
C ARG A 70 -22.70 6.00 3.40
N VAL A 71 -21.39 5.92 3.12
CA VAL A 71 -20.41 6.68 3.91
C VAL A 71 -20.53 8.19 3.66
N ILE A 72 -20.79 8.64 2.42
CA ILE A 72 -20.92 10.08 2.12
C ILE A 72 -22.17 10.68 2.77
N PRO A 73 -23.41 10.16 2.56
CA PRO A 73 -24.56 10.70 3.25
C PRO A 73 -24.44 10.65 4.78
N LYS A 74 -23.74 9.62 5.31
CA LYS A 74 -23.51 9.50 6.74
C LYS A 74 -22.62 10.61 7.29
N VAL A 75 -21.48 10.91 6.67
CA VAL A 75 -20.60 12.00 7.15
C VAL A 75 -21.26 13.37 7.05
N LEU A 76 -22.09 13.61 6.01
CA LEU A 76 -22.89 14.84 5.90
C LEU A 76 -23.93 14.95 7.03
N LYS A 77 -24.66 13.86 7.30
CA LYS A 77 -25.64 13.81 8.38
C LYS A 77 -24.99 14.00 9.76
N ASP A 78 -23.91 13.28 10.03
CA ASP A 78 -23.26 13.29 11.36
C ASP A 78 -22.59 14.65 11.64
N SER A 79 -22.08 15.33 10.61
CA SER A 79 -21.46 16.66 10.72
C SER A 79 -22.44 17.83 10.65
N GLY A 80 -23.60 17.64 10.04
CA GLY A 80 -24.54 18.73 9.70
C GLY A 80 -24.04 19.65 8.57
N VAL A 81 -22.95 19.29 7.89
CA VAL A 81 -22.42 20.05 6.74
C VAL A 81 -23.31 19.88 5.53
N SER A 82 -23.61 20.98 4.83
CA SER A 82 -24.36 20.94 3.58
C SER A 82 -23.53 20.35 2.46
N GLY A 83 -24.11 19.47 1.65
CA GLY A 83 -23.46 18.97 0.43
C GLY A 83 -23.09 20.07 -0.58
N ASP A 84 -23.71 21.24 -0.52
CA ASP A 84 -23.37 22.42 -1.32
C ASP A 84 -22.01 23.05 -0.94
N ASP A 85 -21.53 22.77 0.26
CA ASP A 85 -20.25 23.26 0.74
C ASP A 85 -19.09 22.30 0.47
N ILE A 86 -19.36 21.12 -0.09
CA ILE A 86 -18.36 20.17 -0.55
C ILE A 86 -17.85 20.60 -1.93
N ILE A 87 -16.56 20.92 -2.03
CA ILE A 87 -15.96 21.43 -3.26
C ILE A 87 -15.17 20.38 -4.05
N GLY A 88 -14.78 19.28 -3.41
CA GLY A 88 -13.99 18.23 -4.06
C GLY A 88 -14.09 16.88 -3.36
N ILE A 89 -13.90 15.83 -4.16
CA ILE A 89 -13.84 14.41 -3.75
C ILE A 89 -12.61 13.81 -4.41
N SER A 90 -11.88 12.98 -3.67
CA SER A 90 -10.85 12.12 -4.21
C SER A 90 -11.00 10.71 -3.65
N THR A 91 -10.48 9.74 -4.37
CA THR A 91 -10.50 8.33 -3.96
C THR A 91 -9.09 7.79 -3.92
N ASP A 92 -8.80 6.95 -2.95
CA ASP A 92 -7.69 6.02 -3.00
C ASP A 92 -8.21 4.58 -2.98
N PHE A 93 -7.35 3.68 -3.38
CA PHE A 93 -7.71 2.28 -3.50
C PHE A 93 -6.49 1.39 -3.24
N THR A 94 -6.75 0.13 -2.83
CA THR A 94 -5.72 -0.91 -2.83
C THR A 94 -5.16 -1.06 -4.24
N ALA A 95 -3.83 -1.09 -4.37
CA ALA A 95 -3.15 -1.16 -5.65
C ALA A 95 -3.49 -2.44 -6.42
N CYS A 96 -3.39 -2.39 -7.76
CA CYS A 96 -3.58 -3.53 -8.66
C CYS A 96 -4.87 -4.35 -8.42
N THR A 97 -5.92 -3.69 -8.00
CA THR A 97 -7.27 -4.24 -7.90
C THR A 97 -8.01 -3.91 -9.20
N MET A 98 -8.12 -4.88 -10.13
CA MET A 98 -8.53 -4.62 -11.51
C MET A 98 -9.72 -5.48 -11.93
N MET A 99 -10.48 -5.00 -12.93
CA MET A 99 -11.66 -5.69 -13.45
C MET A 99 -11.89 -5.44 -14.95
N PRO A 100 -12.57 -6.36 -15.66
CA PRO A 100 -13.09 -6.14 -17.00
C PRO A 100 -14.43 -5.40 -16.94
N ILE A 101 -14.60 -4.35 -17.77
CA ILE A 101 -15.84 -3.58 -17.92
C ILE A 101 -16.27 -3.51 -19.38
N ASP A 102 -17.56 -3.29 -19.62
CA ASP A 102 -18.08 -3.00 -20.94
C ASP A 102 -17.93 -1.50 -21.31
N LYS A 103 -18.36 -1.14 -22.52
CA LYS A 103 -18.31 0.25 -23.04
C LYS A 103 -19.18 1.24 -22.27
N GLU A 104 -20.16 0.77 -21.52
CA GLU A 104 -20.98 1.59 -20.61
C GLU A 104 -20.34 1.76 -19.23
N GLY A 105 -19.17 1.17 -19.00
CA GLY A 105 -18.46 1.20 -17.71
C GLY A 105 -19.01 0.22 -16.68
N THR A 106 -19.81 -0.78 -17.10
CA THR A 106 -20.38 -1.80 -16.23
C THR A 106 -19.42 -2.98 -16.09
N PRO A 107 -19.03 -3.38 -14.87
CA PRO A 107 -18.24 -4.58 -14.65
C PRO A 107 -18.92 -5.84 -15.20
N LEU A 108 -18.18 -6.68 -15.92
CA LEU A 108 -18.77 -7.84 -16.60
C LEU A 108 -19.42 -8.83 -15.62
N CYS A 109 -18.87 -9.02 -14.42
CA CYS A 109 -19.51 -9.86 -13.40
C CYS A 109 -20.93 -9.42 -13.00
N MET A 110 -21.31 -8.17 -13.27
CA MET A 110 -22.66 -7.66 -13.01
C MET A 110 -23.67 -8.08 -14.09
N LYS A 111 -23.21 -8.62 -15.22
CA LYS A 111 -24.04 -9.15 -16.31
C LYS A 111 -24.33 -10.63 -16.07
N PRO A 112 -25.60 -11.08 -16.26
CA PRO A 112 -25.98 -12.46 -15.97
C PRO A 112 -25.15 -13.52 -16.71
N GLU A 113 -24.74 -13.24 -17.96
CA GLU A 113 -23.95 -14.15 -18.79
C GLU A 113 -22.52 -14.37 -18.28
N PHE A 114 -21.96 -13.43 -17.52
CA PHE A 114 -20.61 -13.52 -16.99
C PHE A 114 -20.54 -13.71 -15.46
N ALA A 115 -21.67 -13.61 -14.76
CA ALA A 115 -21.71 -13.67 -13.30
C ALA A 115 -21.12 -14.96 -12.71
N ALA A 116 -21.20 -16.08 -13.42
CA ALA A 116 -20.66 -17.37 -13.02
C ALA A 116 -19.19 -17.61 -13.44
N ASN A 117 -18.58 -16.64 -14.15
CA ASN A 117 -17.17 -16.74 -14.55
C ASN A 117 -16.30 -15.91 -13.60
N PRO A 118 -15.40 -16.51 -12.77
CA PRO A 118 -14.59 -15.75 -11.82
C PRO A 118 -13.64 -14.76 -12.48
N ASN A 119 -13.23 -14.98 -13.75
CA ASN A 119 -12.41 -14.04 -14.48
C ASN A 119 -13.13 -12.73 -14.88
N ALA A 120 -14.46 -12.69 -14.75
CA ALA A 120 -15.24 -11.46 -14.94
C ALA A 120 -15.33 -10.57 -13.69
N TRP A 121 -14.89 -11.07 -12.54
CA TRP A 121 -14.94 -10.36 -11.25
C TRP A 121 -13.69 -9.52 -11.01
N VAL A 122 -13.76 -8.65 -10.01
CA VAL A 122 -12.61 -7.83 -9.59
C VAL A 122 -11.54 -8.72 -9.01
N LYS A 123 -10.34 -8.71 -9.60
CA LYS A 123 -9.15 -9.40 -9.07
C LYS A 123 -8.44 -8.48 -8.07
N LEU A 124 -8.53 -8.81 -6.78
CA LEU A 124 -7.97 -8.05 -5.67
C LEU A 124 -6.43 -8.02 -5.73
N TRP A 125 -5.80 -7.08 -5.06
CA TRP A 125 -4.34 -6.95 -4.96
C TRP A 125 -3.64 -8.25 -4.51
N LYS A 126 -4.22 -9.01 -3.58
CA LYS A 126 -3.70 -10.29 -3.09
C LYS A 126 -4.12 -11.51 -3.92
N HIS A 127 -4.59 -11.31 -5.16
CA HIS A 127 -4.87 -12.39 -6.10
C HIS A 127 -3.57 -12.91 -6.69
N HIS A 128 -3.14 -14.11 -6.29
CA HIS A 128 -1.88 -14.73 -6.70
C HIS A 128 -2.05 -15.81 -7.79
N ALA A 129 -3.29 -16.15 -8.15
CA ALA A 129 -3.56 -17.20 -9.15
C ALA A 129 -3.02 -16.90 -10.56
N ALA A 130 -2.64 -15.64 -10.83
CA ALA A 130 -1.95 -15.25 -12.07
C ALA A 130 -0.42 -15.47 -12.06
N GLN A 131 0.09 -16.36 -11.18
CA GLN A 131 1.52 -16.63 -11.08
C GLN A 131 2.12 -17.24 -12.35
N PRO A 132 1.47 -18.18 -13.07
CA PRO A 132 1.98 -18.70 -14.34
C PRO A 132 2.20 -17.59 -15.38
N GLU A 133 1.28 -16.62 -15.47
CA GLU A 133 1.37 -15.49 -16.39
C GLU A 133 2.48 -14.51 -15.97
N ALA A 134 2.65 -14.28 -14.68
CA ALA A 134 3.76 -13.47 -14.15
C ALA A 134 5.12 -14.13 -14.50
N ASP A 135 5.24 -15.43 -14.36
CA ASP A 135 6.46 -16.17 -14.70
C ASP A 135 6.78 -16.05 -16.20
N ARG A 136 5.78 -16.21 -17.08
CA ARG A 136 5.94 -16.01 -18.54
C ARG A 136 6.38 -14.59 -18.89
N ILE A 137 5.79 -13.56 -18.26
CA ILE A 137 6.18 -12.16 -18.45
C ILE A 137 7.63 -11.96 -18.01
N ASN A 138 8.02 -12.47 -16.85
CA ASN A 138 9.36 -12.34 -16.30
C ASN A 138 10.41 -13.03 -17.17
N GLU A 139 10.15 -14.26 -17.61
CA GLU A 139 11.04 -15.04 -18.49
C GLU A 139 11.26 -14.32 -19.82
N LEU A 140 10.17 -13.95 -20.50
CA LEU A 140 10.25 -13.26 -21.79
C LEU A 140 10.94 -11.90 -21.66
N ALA A 141 10.62 -11.12 -20.61
CA ALA A 141 11.24 -9.83 -20.39
C ALA A 141 12.76 -9.95 -20.12
N ALA A 142 13.18 -10.98 -19.37
CA ALA A 142 14.59 -11.27 -19.14
C ALA A 142 15.30 -11.72 -20.43
N GLU A 143 14.71 -12.61 -21.23
CA GLU A 143 15.26 -13.08 -22.51
C GLU A 143 15.44 -11.92 -23.51
N ARG A 144 14.49 -11.00 -23.55
CA ARG A 144 14.52 -9.83 -24.43
C ARG A 144 15.36 -8.67 -23.91
N GLY A 145 15.77 -8.71 -22.63
CA GLY A 145 16.48 -7.61 -21.97
C GLY A 145 15.62 -6.35 -21.78
N GLU A 146 14.33 -6.54 -21.50
CA GLU A 146 13.39 -5.44 -21.29
C GLU A 146 13.78 -4.59 -20.05
N SER A 147 13.92 -3.28 -20.24
CA SER A 147 14.45 -2.38 -19.22
C SER A 147 13.54 -2.19 -18.00
N PHE A 148 12.25 -2.48 -18.13
CA PHE A 148 11.28 -2.24 -17.06
C PHE A 148 11.49 -3.14 -15.84
N LEU A 149 12.03 -4.37 -15.97
CA LEU A 149 12.26 -5.27 -14.83
C LEU A 149 13.12 -4.64 -13.75
N ALA A 150 14.17 -3.92 -14.16
CA ALA A 150 15.10 -3.29 -13.21
C ALA A 150 14.42 -2.28 -12.28
N ARG A 151 13.33 -1.62 -12.73
CA ARG A 151 12.57 -0.66 -11.92
C ARG A 151 11.81 -1.30 -10.77
N TYR A 152 11.55 -2.61 -10.85
CA TYR A 152 10.72 -3.36 -9.92
C TYR A 152 11.50 -4.44 -9.15
N GLY A 153 12.80 -4.21 -9.00
CA GLY A 153 13.67 -5.18 -8.31
C GLY A 153 13.94 -6.46 -9.10
N GLY A 154 13.67 -6.45 -10.42
CA GLY A 154 13.98 -7.54 -11.33
C GLY A 154 12.84 -8.51 -11.63
N LYS A 155 11.66 -8.31 -11.05
CA LYS A 155 10.49 -9.19 -11.25
C LYS A 155 9.17 -8.43 -11.25
N ILE A 156 8.23 -8.94 -12.06
CA ILE A 156 6.81 -8.59 -12.04
C ILE A 156 6.07 -9.59 -11.14
N SER A 157 5.23 -9.09 -10.25
CA SER A 157 4.41 -9.93 -9.35
C SER A 157 3.12 -10.40 -10.02
N SER A 158 2.66 -11.60 -9.66
CA SER A 158 1.33 -12.12 -10.02
C SER A 158 0.17 -11.21 -9.58
N GLU A 159 0.41 -10.39 -8.56
CA GLU A 159 -0.58 -9.41 -8.08
C GLU A 159 -0.87 -8.28 -9.08
N TRP A 160 0.00 -8.05 -10.07
CA TRP A 160 -0.03 -6.87 -10.90
C TRP A 160 -0.97 -6.99 -12.11
N PHE A 161 -1.18 -5.87 -12.78
CA PHE A 161 -2.19 -5.70 -13.82
C PHE A 161 -2.02 -6.68 -14.99
N PHE A 162 -0.85 -6.72 -15.64
CA PHE A 162 -0.66 -7.52 -16.85
C PHE A 162 -0.69 -9.03 -16.62
N PRO A 163 -0.16 -9.62 -15.55
CA PRO A 163 -0.41 -11.02 -15.23
C PRO A 163 -1.90 -11.35 -15.11
N LYS A 164 -2.67 -10.54 -14.40
CA LYS A 164 -4.13 -10.74 -14.27
C LYS A 164 -4.87 -10.55 -15.59
N ALA A 165 -4.45 -9.59 -16.42
CA ALA A 165 -5.03 -9.38 -17.75
C ALA A 165 -4.74 -10.55 -18.68
N LEU A 166 -3.53 -11.09 -18.63
CA LEU A 166 -3.13 -12.27 -19.41
C LEU A 166 -3.86 -13.54 -18.93
N GLN A 167 -4.05 -13.70 -17.60
CA GLN A 167 -4.87 -14.78 -17.05
C GLN A 167 -6.31 -14.73 -17.57
N ILE A 168 -6.92 -13.53 -17.64
CA ILE A 168 -8.27 -13.39 -18.22
C ILE A 168 -8.28 -13.86 -19.67
N LEU A 169 -7.28 -13.49 -20.46
CA LEU A 169 -7.16 -13.92 -21.86
C LEU A 169 -6.97 -15.44 -21.99
N ASP A 170 -6.14 -16.04 -21.15
CA ASP A 170 -5.80 -17.46 -21.23
C ASP A 170 -6.94 -18.36 -20.75
N GLU A 171 -7.57 -18.02 -19.61
CA GLU A 171 -8.58 -18.87 -18.96
C GLU A 171 -10.02 -18.57 -19.40
N ALA A 172 -10.29 -17.34 -19.86
CA ALA A 172 -11.63 -16.87 -20.22
C ALA A 172 -11.59 -15.89 -21.40
N PRO A 173 -11.17 -16.34 -22.61
CA PRO A 173 -11.06 -15.46 -23.77
C PRO A 173 -12.38 -14.77 -24.12
N GLU A 174 -13.52 -15.38 -23.82
CA GLU A 174 -14.84 -14.76 -24.01
C GLU A 174 -15.06 -13.55 -23.10
N VAL A 175 -14.49 -13.54 -21.88
CA VAL A 175 -14.52 -12.39 -20.97
C VAL A 175 -13.59 -11.31 -21.49
N TYR A 176 -12.38 -11.70 -21.93
CA TYR A 176 -11.42 -10.78 -22.52
C TYR A 176 -11.98 -10.07 -23.75
N GLU A 177 -12.62 -10.81 -24.65
CA GLU A 177 -13.24 -10.26 -25.86
C GLU A 177 -14.41 -9.32 -25.54
N ALA A 178 -15.27 -9.69 -24.58
CA ALA A 178 -16.43 -8.90 -24.17
C ALA A 178 -16.04 -7.62 -23.41
N ALA A 179 -14.85 -7.58 -22.80
CA ALA A 179 -14.36 -6.38 -22.12
C ALA A 179 -14.03 -5.28 -23.14
N ASP A 180 -14.62 -4.10 -22.97
CA ASP A 180 -14.17 -2.87 -23.64
C ASP A 180 -12.91 -2.33 -22.99
N ARG A 181 -12.88 -2.40 -21.66
CA ARG A 181 -11.70 -2.00 -20.85
C ARG A 181 -11.37 -3.02 -19.78
N LEU A 182 -10.07 -3.13 -19.50
CA LEU A 182 -9.51 -3.63 -18.25
C LEU A 182 -9.12 -2.42 -17.43
N ILE A 183 -9.70 -2.24 -16.23
CA ILE A 183 -9.58 -1.01 -15.45
C ILE A 183 -9.25 -1.32 -13.99
N GLU A 184 -8.44 -0.46 -13.37
CA GLU A 184 -8.22 -0.49 -11.92
C GLU A 184 -9.47 0.02 -11.18
N ALA A 185 -9.78 -0.56 -10.03
CA ALA A 185 -10.99 -0.23 -9.29
C ALA A 185 -11.03 1.24 -8.84
N GLY A 186 -9.88 1.83 -8.49
CA GLY A 186 -9.79 3.25 -8.15
C GLY A 186 -10.17 4.16 -9.32
N ASP A 187 -9.67 3.86 -10.52
CA ASP A 187 -9.99 4.60 -11.74
C ASP A 187 -11.46 4.37 -12.15
N TRP A 188 -11.99 3.16 -11.91
CA TRP A 188 -13.40 2.86 -12.16
C TRP A 188 -14.33 3.65 -11.24
N ILE A 189 -14.00 3.84 -9.96
CA ILE A 189 -14.79 4.70 -9.06
C ILE A 189 -14.79 6.16 -9.57
N VAL A 190 -13.66 6.67 -10.05
CA VAL A 190 -13.59 8.00 -10.66
C VAL A 190 -14.50 8.07 -11.88
N LEU A 191 -14.48 7.07 -12.76
CA LEU A 191 -15.40 6.96 -13.91
C LEU A 191 -16.87 6.95 -13.46
N GLN A 192 -17.24 6.20 -12.42
CA GLN A 192 -18.60 6.18 -11.89
C GLN A 192 -19.04 7.54 -11.31
N LEU A 193 -18.13 8.29 -10.70
CA LEU A 193 -18.41 9.59 -10.11
C LEU A 193 -18.59 10.68 -11.16
N CYS A 194 -17.76 10.74 -12.20
CA CYS A 194 -17.73 11.88 -13.12
C CYS A 194 -17.97 11.53 -14.60
N GLY A 195 -18.03 10.26 -14.98
CA GLY A 195 -18.24 9.82 -16.37
C GLY A 195 -17.01 9.93 -17.27
N GLU A 196 -15.86 10.32 -16.72
CA GLU A 196 -14.61 10.48 -17.45
C GLU A 196 -13.61 9.38 -17.07
N GLU A 197 -13.08 8.66 -18.06
CA GLU A 197 -12.02 7.69 -17.85
C GLU A 197 -10.66 8.41 -17.82
N LYS A 198 -10.11 8.59 -16.62
CA LYS A 198 -8.76 9.09 -16.41
C LYS A 198 -7.99 8.13 -15.52
N ARG A 199 -6.83 7.70 -16.00
CA ARG A 199 -6.00 6.73 -15.28
C ARG A 199 -5.01 7.44 -14.36
N ASN A 200 -4.77 6.82 -13.23
CA ASN A 200 -3.85 7.34 -12.24
C ASN A 200 -2.40 6.90 -12.51
N ALA A 201 -1.46 7.85 -12.54
CA ALA A 201 -0.03 7.60 -12.78
C ALA A 201 0.61 6.71 -11.71
N CYS A 202 0.13 6.80 -10.46
CA CYS A 202 0.60 5.96 -9.35
C CYS A 202 0.38 4.49 -9.66
N VAL A 203 -0.88 4.08 -9.89
CA VAL A 203 -1.22 2.70 -10.18
C VAL A 203 -0.60 2.22 -11.50
N ALA A 204 -0.73 3.01 -12.57
CA ALA A 204 -0.18 2.67 -13.88
C ALA A 204 1.34 2.42 -13.81
N GLY A 205 2.07 3.28 -13.11
CA GLY A 205 3.52 3.19 -12.99
C GLY A 205 4.00 2.10 -12.04
N TYR A 206 3.37 1.94 -10.87
CA TYR A 206 3.84 0.94 -9.90
C TYR A 206 3.32 -0.47 -10.20
N LYS A 207 2.16 -0.62 -10.84
CA LYS A 207 1.49 -1.94 -10.95
C LYS A 207 1.13 -2.36 -12.38
N ALA A 208 1.27 -1.45 -13.39
CA ALA A 208 0.99 -1.75 -14.79
C ALA A 208 2.14 -1.40 -15.75
N ILE A 209 3.37 -1.35 -15.26
CA ILE A 209 4.61 -1.22 -16.05
C ILE A 209 4.71 0.13 -16.83
N TRP A 210 3.82 1.08 -16.61
CA TRP A 210 3.85 2.37 -17.29
C TRP A 210 5.08 3.21 -16.89
N ASP A 211 5.76 3.83 -17.86
CA ASP A 211 6.94 4.68 -17.67
C ASP A 211 6.98 5.74 -18.79
N GLU A 212 6.07 6.72 -18.73
CA GLU A 212 5.78 7.65 -19.82
C GLU A 212 5.37 6.94 -21.13
N GLY A 213 5.00 5.68 -21.04
CA GLY A 213 4.54 4.76 -22.06
C GLY A 213 4.53 3.32 -21.52
N TYR A 214 3.75 2.47 -22.15
CA TYR A 214 3.71 1.02 -21.85
C TYR A 214 4.76 0.26 -22.67
N PRO A 215 5.07 -1.01 -22.32
CA PRO A 215 5.86 -1.88 -23.18
C PRO A 215 5.31 -1.94 -24.62
N SER A 216 6.17 -2.21 -25.59
CA SER A 216 5.80 -2.20 -27.01
C SER A 216 4.75 -3.26 -27.33
N PRO A 217 3.90 -3.06 -28.36
CA PRO A 217 3.00 -4.09 -28.86
C PRO A 217 3.75 -5.38 -29.26
N ASP A 218 4.99 -5.27 -29.70
CA ASP A 218 5.85 -6.42 -30.05
C ASP A 218 6.22 -7.29 -28.84
N PHE A 219 6.39 -6.67 -27.65
CA PHE A 219 6.56 -7.43 -26.41
C PHE A 219 5.30 -8.21 -26.07
N PHE A 220 4.14 -7.57 -26.12
CA PHE A 220 2.86 -8.23 -25.81
C PHE A 220 2.51 -9.30 -26.85
N ARG A 221 2.80 -9.09 -28.14
CA ARG A 221 2.64 -10.11 -29.20
C ARG A 221 3.51 -11.34 -28.95
N ALA A 222 4.71 -11.16 -28.42
CA ALA A 222 5.60 -12.27 -28.11
C ALA A 222 5.11 -13.11 -26.91
N LEU A 223 4.32 -12.53 -26.00
CA LEU A 223 3.62 -13.28 -24.94
C LEU A 223 2.46 -14.11 -25.50
N ASP A 224 1.58 -13.45 -26.26
CA ASP A 224 0.46 -14.05 -26.99
C ASP A 224 0.05 -13.11 -28.15
N PRO A 225 -0.11 -13.60 -29.39
CA PRO A 225 -0.54 -12.77 -30.52
C PRO A 225 -1.87 -12.02 -30.28
N ARG A 226 -2.80 -12.58 -29.47
CA ARG A 226 -4.07 -11.95 -29.11
C ARG A 226 -3.88 -10.79 -28.13
N PHE A 227 -2.74 -10.74 -27.45
CA PHE A 227 -2.41 -9.72 -26.44
C PHE A 227 -1.64 -8.53 -27.02
N GLU A 228 -1.23 -8.58 -28.30
CA GLU A 228 -0.42 -7.55 -28.98
C GLU A 228 -0.91 -6.13 -28.71
N ASN A 229 -2.19 -5.92 -28.82
CA ASN A 229 -2.80 -4.59 -28.76
C ASN A 229 -3.53 -4.33 -27.42
N VAL A 230 -3.19 -5.04 -26.35
CA VAL A 230 -3.89 -4.93 -25.06
C VAL A 230 -3.98 -3.50 -24.54
N VAL A 231 -2.92 -2.73 -24.70
CA VAL A 231 -2.90 -1.30 -24.26
C VAL A 231 -3.89 -0.49 -25.09
N ARG A 232 -3.79 -0.54 -26.42
CA ARG A 232 -4.66 0.22 -27.35
C ARG A 232 -6.13 -0.18 -27.22
N ASP A 233 -6.41 -1.50 -27.13
CA ASP A 233 -7.76 -2.05 -27.28
C ASP A 233 -8.49 -2.20 -25.94
N LYS A 234 -7.75 -2.37 -24.82
CA LYS A 234 -8.32 -2.73 -23.50
C LYS A 234 -7.95 -1.76 -22.39
N MET A 235 -7.10 -0.77 -22.65
CA MET A 235 -6.66 0.20 -21.65
C MET A 235 -6.81 1.62 -22.18
N SER A 236 -6.47 2.61 -21.34
CA SER A 236 -6.35 4.02 -21.73
C SER A 236 -4.93 4.48 -21.43
N GLU A 237 -4.38 5.28 -22.33
CA GLU A 237 -3.09 5.96 -22.16
C GLU A 237 -3.26 7.39 -21.62
N ASP A 238 -4.49 7.78 -21.23
CA ASP A 238 -4.80 9.08 -20.63
C ASP A 238 -4.46 9.05 -19.14
N ILE A 239 -3.17 9.20 -18.83
CA ILE A 239 -2.55 8.99 -17.51
C ILE A 239 -2.26 10.34 -16.86
N TYR A 240 -2.68 10.50 -15.61
CA TYR A 240 -2.56 11.75 -14.84
C TYR A 240 -1.97 11.54 -13.44
N PRO A 241 -1.23 12.52 -12.90
CA PRO A 241 -0.85 12.51 -11.50
C PRO A 241 -2.06 12.68 -10.58
N ALA A 242 -1.89 12.33 -9.29
CA ALA A 242 -2.92 12.56 -8.28
C ALA A 242 -3.29 14.05 -8.17
N GLY A 243 -4.56 14.32 -7.89
CA GLY A 243 -5.09 15.68 -7.69
C GLY A 243 -5.45 16.43 -8.97
N VAL A 244 -5.22 15.87 -10.15
CA VAL A 244 -5.78 16.42 -11.39
C VAL A 244 -7.29 16.25 -11.36
N LYS A 245 -8.04 17.28 -11.75
CA LYS A 245 -9.48 17.19 -11.87
C LYS A 245 -9.84 16.23 -13.01
N ALA A 246 -10.41 15.09 -12.68
CA ALA A 246 -10.92 14.13 -13.67
C ALA A 246 -12.19 14.66 -14.35
N GLY A 247 -13.12 15.20 -13.57
CA GLY A 247 -14.37 15.73 -14.05
C GLY A 247 -15.16 16.42 -12.95
N GLY A 248 -16.41 16.70 -13.21
CA GLY A 248 -17.40 17.13 -12.22
C GLY A 248 -18.34 16.00 -11.86
N LEU A 249 -18.76 15.92 -10.61
CA LEU A 249 -19.69 14.91 -10.12
C LEU A 249 -20.99 14.90 -10.96
N LEU A 250 -21.35 13.72 -11.48
CA LEU A 250 -22.56 13.53 -12.29
C LEU A 250 -23.83 13.89 -11.50
N PRO A 251 -24.87 14.45 -12.15
CA PRO A 251 -26.10 14.82 -11.46
C PRO A 251 -26.79 13.66 -10.73
N GLU A 252 -26.76 12.46 -11.30
CA GLU A 252 -27.37 11.27 -10.68
C GLU A 252 -26.60 10.84 -9.43
N MET A 253 -25.26 10.83 -9.50
CA MET A 253 -24.42 10.51 -8.34
C MET A 253 -24.55 11.60 -7.27
N ALA A 254 -24.55 12.87 -7.65
CA ALA A 254 -24.76 13.98 -6.73
C ALA A 254 -26.06 13.83 -5.93
N LYS A 255 -27.16 13.46 -6.61
CA LYS A 255 -28.46 13.20 -5.96
C LYS A 255 -28.39 12.04 -4.96
N LYS A 256 -27.74 10.92 -5.33
CA LYS A 256 -27.59 9.75 -4.44
C LYS A 256 -26.75 10.07 -3.21
N LEU A 257 -25.71 10.87 -3.37
CA LEU A 257 -24.73 11.19 -2.35
C LEU A 257 -25.11 12.41 -1.49
N GLY A 258 -26.15 13.15 -1.87
CA GLY A 258 -26.54 14.39 -1.20
C GLY A 258 -25.57 15.55 -1.44
N LEU A 259 -24.90 15.56 -2.59
CA LEU A 259 -23.88 16.53 -2.97
C LEU A 259 -24.37 17.41 -4.14
N LYS A 260 -23.57 18.43 -4.47
CA LYS A 260 -23.85 19.32 -5.60
C LYS A 260 -23.33 18.72 -6.91
N PRO A 261 -24.12 18.71 -7.99
CA PRO A 261 -23.62 18.38 -9.33
C PRO A 261 -22.44 19.29 -9.72
N GLY A 262 -21.42 18.70 -10.33
CA GLY A 262 -20.20 19.42 -10.74
C GLY A 262 -19.16 19.60 -9.65
N THR A 263 -19.38 19.10 -8.41
CA THR A 263 -18.31 18.98 -7.39
C THR A 263 -17.10 18.31 -8.02
N ALA A 264 -15.89 18.86 -7.80
CA ALA A 264 -14.68 18.37 -8.43
C ALA A 264 -14.40 16.92 -8.02
N VAL A 265 -14.13 16.04 -8.97
CA VAL A 265 -13.65 14.68 -8.76
C VAL A 265 -12.18 14.63 -9.18
N ALA A 266 -11.31 14.23 -8.28
CA ALA A 266 -9.88 14.13 -8.52
C ALA A 266 -9.51 12.76 -9.10
N THR A 267 -8.44 12.72 -9.92
CA THR A 267 -7.66 11.49 -10.08
C THR A 267 -7.08 11.11 -8.73
N GLY A 268 -7.29 9.86 -8.31
CA GLY A 268 -6.86 9.37 -7.01
C GLY A 268 -5.43 8.85 -6.97
N GLY A 269 -5.22 7.79 -6.19
CA GLY A 269 -3.92 7.11 -6.07
C GLY A 269 -4.04 5.79 -5.32
N VAL A 270 -2.90 5.18 -5.06
CA VAL A 270 -2.80 4.04 -4.15
C VAL A 270 -2.81 4.55 -2.71
N ASP A 271 -3.44 3.83 -1.81
CA ASP A 271 -3.65 4.15 -0.39
C ASP A 271 -2.38 4.71 0.31
N ALA A 272 -1.29 3.94 0.32
CA ALA A 272 -0.04 4.35 0.95
C ALA A 272 0.60 5.60 0.30
N HIS A 273 0.40 5.81 -1.00
CA HIS A 273 1.02 6.92 -1.74
C HIS A 273 0.31 8.24 -1.49
N VAL A 274 -1.03 8.23 -1.42
CA VAL A 274 -1.82 9.45 -1.15
C VAL A 274 -1.61 9.97 0.28
N ALA A 275 -1.13 9.15 1.20
CA ALA A 275 -0.83 9.55 2.57
C ALA A 275 0.38 10.51 2.68
N VAL A 276 1.26 10.57 1.69
CA VAL A 276 2.52 11.32 1.76
C VAL A 276 2.33 12.81 2.08
N PRO A 277 1.48 13.59 1.39
CA PRO A 277 1.27 14.99 1.71
C PRO A 277 0.57 15.21 3.06
N ALA A 278 -0.25 14.26 3.53
CA ALA A 278 -0.88 14.33 4.85
C ALA A 278 0.11 14.11 6.00
N ALA A 279 1.28 13.53 5.73
CA ALA A 279 2.43 13.53 6.64
C ALA A 279 3.29 14.81 6.53
N THR A 280 2.79 15.87 5.89
CA THR A 280 3.48 17.16 5.63
C THR A 280 4.68 17.06 4.67
N VAL A 281 4.80 15.97 3.92
CA VAL A 281 5.89 15.77 2.97
C VAL A 281 5.44 16.14 1.56
N THR A 282 6.04 17.19 1.00
CA THR A 282 5.72 17.72 -0.33
C THR A 282 6.96 17.92 -1.21
N GLY A 283 8.06 17.23 -0.90
CA GLY A 283 9.32 17.38 -1.65
C GLY A 283 10.30 16.24 -1.42
N ALA A 284 11.43 16.31 -2.10
CA ALA A 284 12.49 15.30 -2.05
C ALA A 284 13.27 15.30 -0.71
N GLY A 285 14.04 14.24 -0.48
CA GLY A 285 14.94 14.09 0.68
C GLY A 285 14.26 13.63 1.97
N LYS A 286 12.98 13.27 1.91
CA LYS A 286 12.16 12.85 3.05
C LYS A 286 11.53 11.48 2.78
N MET A 287 11.49 10.64 3.79
CA MET A 287 10.83 9.34 3.72
C MET A 287 9.59 9.34 4.61
N VAL A 288 8.46 8.90 4.05
CA VAL A 288 7.24 8.61 4.82
C VAL A 288 7.15 7.11 5.03
N MET A 289 6.98 6.71 6.29
CA MET A 289 6.80 5.33 6.73
C MET A 289 5.33 5.12 7.12
N ILE A 290 4.60 4.34 6.32
CA ILE A 290 3.22 3.96 6.62
C ILE A 290 3.26 2.64 7.37
N MET A 291 3.11 2.71 8.71
CA MET A 291 3.40 1.64 9.65
C MET A 291 2.12 0.95 10.13
N GLY A 292 1.88 -0.26 9.65
CA GLY A 292 0.74 -1.10 10.00
C GLY A 292 1.14 -2.57 10.20
N THR A 293 0.35 -3.49 9.67
CA THR A 293 0.67 -4.93 9.57
C THR A 293 1.97 -5.14 8.78
N SER A 294 2.10 -4.43 7.68
CA SER A 294 3.34 -4.23 6.91
C SER A 294 3.87 -2.81 7.10
N LEU A 295 4.97 -2.49 6.46
CA LEU A 295 5.54 -1.15 6.42
C LEU A 295 5.85 -0.75 4.98
N CYS A 296 5.23 0.34 4.52
CA CYS A 296 5.53 0.94 3.23
C CYS A 296 6.42 2.17 3.43
N HIS A 297 7.44 2.31 2.57
CA HIS A 297 8.37 3.43 2.56
C HIS A 297 8.19 4.22 1.26
N MET A 298 7.80 5.48 1.39
CA MET A 298 7.56 6.39 0.28
C MET A 298 8.60 7.50 0.28
N VAL A 299 9.31 7.65 -0.82
CA VAL A 299 10.35 8.68 -0.99
C VAL A 299 10.17 9.37 -2.33
N CYS A 300 10.34 10.69 -2.35
CA CYS A 300 10.37 11.47 -3.58
C CYS A 300 11.80 11.91 -3.91
N GLY A 301 12.18 11.79 -5.17
CA GLY A 301 13.44 12.28 -5.72
C GLY A 301 13.23 13.18 -6.94
N THR A 302 14.23 13.99 -7.27
CA THR A 302 14.18 14.91 -8.41
C THR A 302 14.61 14.26 -9.73
N GLU A 303 15.28 13.11 -9.65
CA GLU A 303 15.81 12.38 -10.80
C GLU A 303 15.35 10.93 -10.78
N LYS A 304 15.21 10.34 -11.97
CA LYS A 304 14.97 8.90 -12.12
C LYS A 304 16.24 8.12 -11.78
N LYS A 305 16.17 7.31 -10.74
CA LYS A 305 17.24 6.38 -10.33
C LYS A 305 16.66 4.97 -10.29
N VAL A 306 17.25 4.06 -11.03
CA VAL A 306 16.90 2.64 -10.93
C VAL A 306 17.77 2.03 -9.83
N ILE A 307 17.16 1.68 -8.71
CA ILE A 307 17.83 1.18 -7.51
C ILE A 307 17.38 -0.27 -7.28
N ALA A 308 18.34 -1.17 -7.21
CA ALA A 308 18.06 -2.59 -7.01
C ALA A 308 17.25 -2.84 -5.73
N GLY A 309 16.23 -3.70 -5.81
CA GLY A 309 15.40 -4.09 -4.68
C GLY A 309 14.29 -3.10 -4.30
N MET A 310 14.09 -2.02 -5.06
CA MET A 310 12.92 -1.15 -4.90
C MET A 310 11.68 -1.77 -5.57
N CYS A 311 10.50 -1.48 -4.99
CA CYS A 311 9.23 -1.98 -5.54
C CYS A 311 8.74 -1.19 -6.74
N GLY A 312 9.37 -0.06 -7.02
CA GLY A 312 9.07 0.78 -8.17
C GLY A 312 9.70 2.16 -8.07
N VAL A 313 9.96 2.76 -9.24
CA VAL A 313 10.28 4.17 -9.40
C VAL A 313 9.40 4.74 -10.50
N VAL A 314 8.58 5.75 -10.16
CA VAL A 314 7.52 6.25 -11.05
C VAL A 314 7.50 7.77 -11.07
N LYS A 315 7.52 8.34 -12.28
CA LYS A 315 7.28 9.78 -12.49
C LYS A 315 5.85 10.12 -12.07
N ASP A 316 5.70 11.16 -11.26
CA ASP A 316 4.39 11.61 -10.75
C ASP A 316 3.60 10.54 -9.95
N GLY A 317 4.26 9.47 -9.53
CA GLY A 317 3.60 8.34 -8.85
C GLY A 317 3.23 8.62 -7.40
N ILE A 318 3.88 9.60 -6.74
CA ILE A 318 3.59 10.04 -5.37
C ILE A 318 3.20 11.52 -5.35
N LEU A 319 4.11 12.37 -5.80
CA LEU A 319 3.90 13.82 -5.88
C LEU A 319 4.15 14.29 -7.31
N PRO A 320 3.31 15.17 -7.87
CA PRO A 320 3.52 15.74 -9.18
C PRO A 320 4.89 16.44 -9.30
N GLY A 321 5.59 16.21 -10.39
CA GLY A 321 6.91 16.77 -10.66
C GLY A 321 8.09 15.96 -10.11
N PHE A 322 7.85 14.92 -9.30
CA PHE A 322 8.88 14.08 -8.69
C PHE A 322 8.87 12.65 -9.22
N TYR A 323 9.97 11.95 -9.04
CA TYR A 323 10.02 10.50 -9.13
C TYR A 323 9.74 9.91 -7.75
N GLY A 324 8.70 9.10 -7.65
CA GLY A 324 8.34 8.38 -6.43
C GLY A 324 9.06 7.04 -6.36
N PHE A 325 9.68 6.74 -5.22
CA PHE A 325 10.32 5.46 -4.92
C PHE A 325 9.49 4.74 -3.87
N GLU A 326 9.10 3.50 -4.17
CA GLU A 326 8.41 2.60 -3.24
C GLU A 326 9.37 1.50 -2.77
N ALA A 327 9.42 1.30 -1.47
CA ALA A 327 10.01 0.14 -0.82
C ALA A 327 9.09 -0.37 0.28
N GLY A 328 9.33 -1.56 0.80
CA GLY A 328 8.50 -2.08 1.90
C GLY A 328 9.04 -3.32 2.58
N GLN A 329 8.52 -3.53 3.80
CA GLN A 329 8.69 -4.75 4.59
C GLN A 329 7.33 -5.45 4.66
N THR A 330 7.29 -6.73 4.29
CA THR A 330 6.06 -7.52 4.15
C THR A 330 5.33 -7.76 5.46
N ALA A 331 6.06 -7.79 6.57
CA ALA A 331 5.51 -7.96 7.90
C ALA A 331 6.26 -7.08 8.89
N VAL A 332 5.54 -6.33 9.72
CA VAL A 332 6.06 -5.56 10.85
C VAL A 332 5.11 -5.76 12.04
N GLY A 333 3.92 -5.16 12.01
CA GLY A 333 2.90 -5.41 13.04
C GLY A 333 2.51 -6.88 13.14
N ASP A 334 2.48 -7.60 12.01
CA ASP A 334 2.19 -9.03 11.98
C ASP A 334 3.26 -9.86 12.71
N ILE A 335 4.55 -9.49 12.65
CA ILE A 335 5.60 -10.16 13.42
C ILE A 335 5.36 -9.97 14.92
N PHE A 336 4.95 -8.77 15.32
CA PHE A 336 4.66 -8.47 16.73
C PHE A 336 3.44 -9.25 17.21
N ALA A 337 2.37 -9.31 16.41
CA ALA A 337 1.19 -10.09 16.72
C ALA A 337 1.51 -11.59 16.80
N TRP A 338 2.22 -12.12 15.80
CA TRP A 338 2.68 -13.51 15.78
C TRP A 338 3.52 -13.85 17.03
N PHE A 339 4.43 -12.97 17.42
CA PHE A 339 5.26 -13.18 18.60
C PHE A 339 4.41 -13.29 19.88
N ILE A 340 3.45 -12.39 20.05
CA ILE A 340 2.54 -12.41 21.20
C ILE A 340 1.73 -13.70 21.23
N GLU A 341 1.20 -14.12 20.10
CA GLU A 341 0.31 -15.28 19.99
C GLU A 341 1.05 -16.61 20.21
N HIS A 342 2.26 -16.73 19.69
CA HIS A 342 2.95 -18.02 19.59
C HIS A 342 4.16 -18.16 20.51
N CYS A 343 4.78 -17.06 21.00
CA CYS A 343 6.03 -17.11 21.73
C CYS A 343 5.91 -16.65 23.20
N VAL A 344 4.76 -16.08 23.60
CA VAL A 344 4.58 -15.54 24.95
C VAL A 344 3.86 -16.52 25.86
N PRO A 345 4.44 -16.90 27.03
CA PRO A 345 3.79 -17.77 28.01
C PRO A 345 2.48 -17.15 28.55
N ALA A 346 1.49 -17.99 28.81
CA ALA A 346 0.18 -17.57 29.36
C ALA A 346 0.30 -16.80 30.69
N SER A 347 1.33 -17.07 31.51
CA SER A 347 1.61 -16.32 32.73
C SER A 347 1.85 -14.82 32.48
N ILE A 348 2.52 -14.46 31.37
CA ILE A 348 2.75 -13.07 30.98
C ILE A 348 1.44 -12.37 30.63
N ALA A 349 0.51 -13.06 29.96
CA ALA A 349 -0.83 -12.50 29.67
C ALA A 349 -1.60 -12.20 30.97
N GLU A 350 -1.48 -13.07 31.99
CA GLU A 350 -2.08 -12.81 33.30
C GLU A 350 -1.41 -11.65 34.03
N GLU A 351 -0.09 -11.54 33.97
CA GLU A 351 0.66 -10.42 34.57
C GLU A 351 0.30 -9.10 33.91
N ALA A 352 0.19 -9.04 32.57
CA ALA A 352 -0.24 -7.88 31.83
C ALA A 352 -1.66 -7.44 32.26
N ARG A 353 -2.58 -8.38 32.39
CA ARG A 353 -3.95 -8.13 32.86
C ARG A 353 -3.96 -7.58 34.31
N LYS A 354 -3.14 -8.13 35.22
CA LYS A 354 -2.97 -7.63 36.59
C LYS A 354 -2.39 -6.22 36.62
N ALA A 355 -1.51 -5.90 35.64
CA ALA A 355 -0.92 -4.57 35.49
C ALA A 355 -1.85 -3.56 34.78
N GLY A 356 -3.05 -3.98 34.34
CA GLY A 356 -4.04 -3.12 33.69
C GLY A 356 -3.64 -2.70 32.26
N THR A 357 -2.84 -3.53 31.59
CA THR A 357 -2.37 -3.25 30.21
C THR A 357 -2.52 -4.52 29.33
N ASP A 358 -2.37 -4.37 28.01
CA ASP A 358 -2.24 -5.49 27.10
C ASP A 358 -0.79 -6.08 27.14
N ILE A 359 -0.61 -7.22 26.47
CA ILE A 359 0.68 -7.91 26.45
C ILE A 359 1.76 -7.06 25.74
N HIS A 360 1.39 -6.33 24.68
CA HIS A 360 2.32 -5.44 23.97
C HIS A 360 2.85 -4.33 24.89
N GLY A 361 1.96 -3.67 25.64
CA GLY A 361 2.33 -2.63 26.62
C GLY A 361 3.16 -3.19 27.76
N TYR A 362 2.81 -4.39 28.26
CA TYR A 362 3.54 -5.05 29.35
C TYR A 362 4.98 -5.41 28.93
N LEU A 363 5.14 -6.12 27.82
CA LEU A 363 6.47 -6.49 27.29
C LEU A 363 7.24 -5.27 26.80
N GLY A 364 6.54 -4.29 26.18
CA GLY A 364 7.14 -3.04 25.74
C GLY A 364 7.79 -2.26 26.88
N LYS A 365 7.14 -2.21 28.05
CA LYS A 365 7.72 -1.57 29.25
C LYS A 365 8.98 -2.29 29.76
N GLN A 366 8.99 -3.62 29.76
CA GLN A 366 10.15 -4.40 30.16
C GLN A 366 11.29 -4.28 29.12
N ALA A 367 10.95 -4.37 27.85
CA ALA A 367 11.89 -4.20 26.73
C ALA A 367 12.53 -2.79 26.72
N ALA A 368 11.77 -1.75 27.09
CA ALA A 368 12.28 -0.39 27.18
C ALA A 368 13.33 -0.18 28.30
N ALA A 369 13.32 -1.04 29.33
CA ALA A 369 14.33 -1.02 30.40
C ALA A 369 15.68 -1.60 29.98
N LEU A 370 15.71 -2.38 28.89
CA LEU A 370 16.95 -2.95 28.35
C LEU A 370 17.71 -1.90 27.55
N THR A 371 19.04 -1.96 27.59
CA THR A 371 19.91 -1.19 26.69
C THR A 371 20.08 -1.90 25.34
N PRO A 372 20.39 -1.19 24.23
CA PRO A 372 20.68 -1.83 22.95
C PRO A 372 21.77 -2.91 23.04
N GLY A 373 21.43 -4.11 22.60
CA GLY A 373 22.34 -5.28 22.62
C GLY A 373 22.45 -6.03 23.94
N GLU A 374 21.80 -5.57 25.01
CA GLU A 374 21.84 -6.22 26.33
C GLU A 374 21.30 -7.65 26.29
N SER A 375 20.26 -7.91 25.50
CA SER A 375 19.68 -9.25 25.32
C SER A 375 20.62 -10.25 24.67
N GLY A 376 21.59 -9.78 23.86
CA GLY A 376 22.39 -10.65 23.00
C GLY A 376 21.60 -11.37 21.91
N VAL A 377 20.30 -11.06 21.76
CA VAL A 377 19.41 -11.65 20.74
C VAL A 377 19.31 -10.73 19.53
N LEU A 378 19.34 -11.32 18.33
CA LEU A 378 19.18 -10.61 17.06
C LEU A 378 18.25 -11.39 16.14
N CYS A 379 17.39 -10.66 15.39
CA CYS A 379 16.46 -11.24 14.43
C CYS A 379 16.69 -10.71 13.02
N LEU A 380 16.32 -11.53 12.02
CA LEU A 380 15.98 -11.08 10.67
C LEU A 380 14.46 -11.00 10.55
N ASP A 381 13.94 -9.88 10.07
CA ASP A 381 12.49 -9.54 10.03
C ASP A 381 11.70 -10.22 8.88
N TRP A 382 12.13 -11.38 8.39
CA TRP A 382 11.62 -12.02 7.17
C TRP A 382 10.54 -13.09 7.42
N TRP A 383 9.69 -12.91 8.42
CA TRP A 383 8.60 -13.86 8.73
C TRP A 383 7.66 -14.12 7.55
N ASN A 384 7.57 -13.17 6.62
CA ASN A 384 6.81 -13.27 5.37
C ASN A 384 7.68 -12.93 4.14
N GLY A 385 8.92 -13.43 4.07
CA GLY A 385 9.88 -13.10 3.03
C GLY A 385 10.47 -11.69 3.17
N ASN A 386 11.28 -11.29 2.19
CA ASN A 386 11.86 -9.96 2.10
C ASN A 386 11.43 -9.28 0.79
N ARG A 387 10.59 -8.22 0.90
CA ARG A 387 10.09 -7.45 -0.24
C ARG A 387 11.17 -6.48 -0.75
N SER A 388 11.78 -5.72 0.13
CA SER A 388 12.89 -4.81 -0.15
C SER A 388 14.03 -5.06 0.85
N ILE A 389 15.23 -5.25 0.39
CA ILE A 389 15.81 -5.05 -0.93
C ILE A 389 16.07 -6.37 -1.72
N LEU A 390 15.77 -7.53 -1.13
CA LEU A 390 16.15 -8.83 -1.70
C LEU A 390 15.12 -9.35 -2.73
N VAL A 391 13.88 -8.88 -2.66
CA VAL A 391 12.76 -9.30 -3.54
C VAL A 391 12.60 -10.83 -3.55
N ASP A 392 12.61 -11.43 -2.35
CA ASP A 392 12.60 -12.89 -2.19
C ASP A 392 11.57 -13.31 -1.14
N ALA A 393 10.46 -13.89 -1.62
CA ALA A 393 9.37 -14.41 -0.80
C ALA A 393 9.69 -15.76 -0.14
N ASP A 394 10.80 -16.41 -0.52
CA ASP A 394 11.18 -17.72 0.02
C ASP A 394 12.09 -17.63 1.25
N LEU A 395 12.53 -16.43 1.60
CA LEU A 395 13.25 -16.17 2.84
C LEU A 395 12.31 -16.28 4.05
N THR A 396 12.88 -16.62 5.21
CA THR A 396 12.12 -16.82 6.46
C THR A 396 12.75 -16.07 7.61
N GLY A 397 11.96 -15.80 8.67
CA GLY A 397 12.46 -15.16 9.89
C GLY A 397 13.56 -15.99 10.56
N LEU A 398 14.48 -15.30 11.24
CA LEU A 398 15.54 -15.89 12.05
C LEU A 398 15.60 -15.18 13.41
N MET A 399 15.79 -15.95 14.47
CA MET A 399 16.13 -15.44 15.79
C MET A 399 17.37 -16.17 16.29
N MET A 400 18.41 -15.44 16.67
CA MET A 400 19.70 -15.98 17.07
C MET A 400 20.19 -15.34 18.38
N GLY A 401 21.01 -16.05 19.16
CA GLY A 401 21.61 -15.55 20.39
C GLY A 401 20.84 -15.92 21.66
N MET A 402 19.81 -16.75 21.58
CA MET A 402 19.03 -17.21 22.73
C MET A 402 19.84 -18.14 23.64
N THR A 403 19.65 -17.98 24.94
CA THR A 403 20.21 -18.82 26.01
C THR A 403 19.09 -19.32 26.94
N LEU A 404 19.40 -20.14 27.90
CA LEU A 404 18.42 -20.64 28.88
C LEU A 404 17.83 -19.53 29.78
N THR A 405 18.47 -18.38 29.82
CA THR A 405 18.05 -17.23 30.64
C THR A 405 17.32 -16.15 29.80
N THR A 406 17.21 -16.33 28.49
CA THR A 406 16.56 -15.35 27.62
C THR A 406 15.06 -15.25 27.96
N THR A 407 14.61 -14.03 28.21
CA THR A 407 13.24 -13.70 28.59
C THR A 407 12.37 -13.32 27.40
N PRO A 408 11.03 -13.41 27.49
CA PRO A 408 10.12 -12.93 26.46
C PRO A 408 10.31 -11.43 26.12
N ALA A 409 10.65 -10.60 27.09
CA ALA A 409 10.90 -9.17 26.88
C ALA A 409 12.16 -8.91 26.03
N GLU A 410 13.22 -9.68 26.24
CA GLU A 410 14.46 -9.62 25.43
C GLU A 410 14.20 -10.06 23.99
N MET A 411 13.46 -11.16 23.79
CA MET A 411 13.03 -11.61 22.46
C MET A 411 12.14 -10.58 21.76
N TYR A 412 11.17 -10.00 22.49
CA TYR A 412 10.28 -8.98 21.96
C TYR A 412 11.06 -7.74 21.51
N ARG A 413 12.05 -7.28 22.30
CA ARG A 413 12.93 -6.19 21.91
C ARG A 413 13.70 -6.50 20.62
N ALA A 414 14.27 -7.68 20.49
CA ALA A 414 15.00 -8.09 19.28
C ALA A 414 14.08 -8.13 18.04
N VAL A 415 12.82 -8.52 18.21
CA VAL A 415 11.80 -8.47 17.15
C VAL A 415 11.50 -7.02 16.72
N LEU A 416 11.36 -6.09 17.67
CA LEU A 416 11.18 -4.66 17.34
C LEU A 416 12.43 -4.11 16.61
N GLU A 417 13.62 -4.39 17.11
CA GLU A 417 14.91 -3.95 16.55
C GLU A 417 15.11 -4.46 15.11
N SER A 418 14.70 -5.70 14.81
CA SER A 418 14.85 -6.28 13.48
C SER A 418 14.12 -5.50 12.40
N THR A 419 12.92 -4.99 12.71
CA THR A 419 12.15 -4.19 11.76
C THR A 419 12.79 -2.82 11.49
N ALA A 420 13.44 -2.25 12.49
CA ALA A 420 14.24 -1.03 12.32
C ALA A 420 15.50 -1.27 11.48
N PHE A 421 16.18 -2.43 11.66
CA PHE A 421 17.33 -2.80 10.81
C PHE A 421 16.93 -3.02 9.35
N GLY A 422 15.76 -3.63 9.10
CA GLY A 422 15.21 -3.77 7.75
C GLY A 422 14.97 -2.40 7.10
N THR A 423 14.32 -1.46 7.80
CA THR A 423 14.16 -0.08 7.35
C THR A 423 15.50 0.62 7.11
N TYR A 424 16.46 0.47 8.02
CA TYR A 424 17.79 1.08 7.84
C TYR A 424 18.51 0.51 6.61
N THR A 425 18.34 -0.78 6.32
CA THR A 425 18.86 -1.40 5.10
C THR A 425 18.25 -0.76 3.84
N ILE A 426 16.96 -0.49 3.83
CA ILE A 426 16.27 0.19 2.73
C ILE A 426 16.79 1.63 2.57
N ILE A 427 16.93 2.38 3.67
CA ILE A 427 17.48 3.75 3.65
C ILE A 427 18.89 3.75 3.05
N ARG A 428 19.77 2.86 3.50
CA ARG A 428 21.14 2.73 3.00
C ARG A 428 21.16 2.43 1.50
N GLN A 429 20.28 1.54 1.03
CA GLN A 429 20.18 1.17 -0.38
C GLN A 429 19.75 2.37 -1.25
N LEU A 430 18.80 3.18 -0.76
CA LEU A 430 18.36 4.39 -1.45
C LEU A 430 19.47 5.44 -1.51
N GLU A 431 20.17 5.68 -0.40
CA GLU A 431 21.28 6.64 -0.33
C GLU A 431 22.47 6.22 -1.20
N GLU A 432 22.85 4.95 -1.19
CA GLU A 432 23.89 4.38 -2.06
C GLU A 432 23.48 4.48 -3.54
N GLY A 433 22.18 4.42 -3.84
CA GLY A 433 21.61 4.68 -5.17
C GLY A 433 21.49 6.16 -5.55
N GLY A 434 21.90 7.07 -4.66
CA GLY A 434 21.89 8.52 -4.92
C GLY A 434 20.57 9.22 -4.63
N VAL A 435 19.71 8.62 -3.78
CA VAL A 435 18.47 9.23 -3.27
C VAL A 435 18.66 9.51 -1.77
N PRO A 436 19.08 10.75 -1.40
CA PRO A 436 19.35 11.10 -0.01
C PRO A 436 18.07 11.14 0.82
N ILE A 437 18.16 10.69 2.09
CA ILE A 437 17.06 10.72 3.05
C ILE A 437 17.55 11.42 4.31
N THR A 438 17.05 12.63 4.55
CA THR A 438 17.48 13.48 5.67
C THR A 438 16.52 13.46 6.85
N GLU A 439 15.23 13.22 6.59
CA GLU A 439 14.18 13.26 7.58
C GLU A 439 13.23 12.06 7.42
N LEU A 440 12.72 11.56 8.55
CA LEU A 440 11.74 10.48 8.58
C LEU A 440 10.41 10.98 9.13
N TYR A 441 9.34 10.54 8.50
CA TYR A 441 7.96 10.82 8.89
C TYR A 441 7.23 9.49 9.04
N ALA A 442 6.43 9.33 10.08
CA ALA A 442 5.68 8.10 10.32
C ALA A 442 4.19 8.37 10.46
N CYS A 443 3.39 7.47 9.91
CA CYS A 443 1.94 7.46 10.05
C CYS A 443 1.42 6.02 10.11
N GLY A 444 0.11 5.85 10.26
CA GLY A 444 -0.52 4.54 10.46
C GLY A 444 -0.70 4.19 11.94
N GLY A 445 -1.08 2.93 12.19
CA GLY A 445 -1.52 2.54 13.53
C GLY A 445 -0.41 2.31 14.57
N LEU A 446 0.82 1.98 14.15
CA LEU A 446 1.91 1.63 15.08
C LEU A 446 2.55 2.83 15.77
N PRO A 447 2.83 3.99 15.09
CA PRO A 447 3.55 5.11 15.71
C PRO A 447 2.87 5.68 16.95
N GLY A 448 1.54 5.70 16.97
CA GLY A 448 0.76 6.19 18.12
C GLY A 448 0.67 5.20 19.29
N LYS A 449 0.94 3.91 19.04
CA LYS A 449 0.74 2.82 20.00
C LYS A 449 2.03 2.30 20.64
N ASN A 450 3.17 2.47 19.98
CA ASN A 450 4.44 1.90 20.43
C ASN A 450 5.59 2.92 20.42
N PRO A 451 5.72 3.74 21.49
CA PRO A 451 6.80 4.72 21.62
C PRO A 451 8.20 4.10 21.62
N LEU A 452 8.37 2.89 22.18
CA LEU A 452 9.64 2.17 22.17
C LEU A 452 10.08 1.86 20.74
N LEU A 453 9.16 1.35 19.91
CA LEU A 453 9.42 1.07 18.49
C LEU A 453 9.92 2.33 17.79
N MET A 454 9.24 3.46 17.98
CA MET A 454 9.62 4.72 17.32
C MET A 454 10.99 5.23 17.78
N GLN A 455 11.32 5.09 19.07
CA GLN A 455 12.65 5.43 19.57
C GLN A 455 13.73 4.50 19.00
N ILE A 456 13.47 3.18 18.92
CA ILE A 456 14.40 2.22 18.29
C ILE A 456 14.65 2.60 16.83
N PHE A 457 13.60 2.94 16.07
CA PHE A 457 13.74 3.40 14.68
C PHE A 457 14.60 4.67 14.58
N ALA A 458 14.39 5.66 15.45
CA ALA A 458 15.19 6.87 15.47
C ALA A 458 16.67 6.57 15.79
N ASP A 459 16.92 5.73 16.79
CA ASP A 459 18.27 5.38 17.24
C ASP A 459 19.01 4.54 16.18
N VAL A 460 18.36 3.55 15.58
CA VAL A 460 18.95 2.69 14.53
C VAL A 460 19.28 3.51 13.28
N THR A 461 18.35 4.35 12.84
CA THR A 461 18.50 5.11 11.59
C THR A 461 19.34 6.38 11.75
N ASN A 462 19.63 6.81 12.99
CA ASN A 462 20.26 8.07 13.35
C ASN A 462 19.56 9.30 12.73
N ARG A 463 18.21 9.29 12.77
CA ARG A 463 17.38 10.34 12.20
C ARG A 463 16.22 10.68 13.11
N GLU A 464 15.85 11.98 13.14
CA GLU A 464 14.62 12.39 13.79
C GLU A 464 13.40 11.80 13.07
N ILE A 465 12.40 11.35 13.85
CA ILE A 465 11.13 10.85 13.34
C ILE A 465 10.00 11.74 13.82
N LYS A 466 9.28 12.31 12.88
CA LYS A 466 8.08 13.12 13.09
C LYS A 466 6.84 12.28 12.82
N ILE A 467 5.79 12.45 13.60
CA ILE A 467 4.57 11.63 13.52
C ILE A 467 3.42 12.47 12.95
N SER A 468 2.69 11.95 11.96
CA SER A 468 1.44 12.55 11.51
C SER A 468 0.45 12.67 12.67
N ALA A 469 -0.25 13.79 12.75
CA ALA A 469 -1.27 13.99 13.78
C ALA A 469 -2.57 13.23 13.49
N SER A 470 -2.87 13.00 12.21
CA SER A 470 -4.04 12.25 11.79
C SER A 470 -3.87 10.75 12.01
N ASP A 471 -4.87 10.11 12.60
CA ASP A 471 -4.99 8.65 12.63
C ASP A 471 -5.60 8.11 11.32
N GLN A 472 -6.12 9.00 10.46
CA GLN A 472 -6.69 8.72 9.14
C GLN A 472 -5.82 9.33 8.02
N THR A 473 -4.51 9.19 8.13
CA THR A 473 -3.54 9.88 7.25
C THR A 473 -3.79 9.59 5.76
N VAL A 474 -4.21 8.37 5.40
CA VAL A 474 -4.56 7.98 4.03
C VAL A 474 -5.77 8.78 3.53
N ALA A 475 -6.89 8.71 4.24
CA ALA A 475 -8.12 9.43 3.87
C ALA A 475 -7.94 10.96 3.91
N LEU A 476 -7.11 11.49 4.83
CA LEU A 476 -6.76 12.92 4.87
C LEU A 476 -5.96 13.32 3.62
N GLY A 477 -4.97 12.53 3.24
CA GLY A 477 -4.20 12.76 2.01
C GLY A 477 -5.10 12.73 0.77
N CYS A 478 -6.00 11.75 0.73
CA CYS A 478 -7.02 11.66 -0.31
C CYS A 478 -7.90 12.92 -0.35
N ALA A 479 -8.42 13.40 0.80
CA ALA A 479 -9.19 14.64 0.89
C ALA A 479 -8.40 15.86 0.39
N MET A 480 -7.09 15.93 0.67
CA MET A 480 -6.23 17.01 0.19
C MET A 480 -6.14 17.02 -1.34
N TRP A 481 -6.07 15.87 -2.01
CA TRP A 481 -6.12 15.79 -3.46
C TRP A 481 -7.48 16.26 -4.02
N GLY A 482 -8.57 16.01 -3.31
CA GLY A 482 -9.88 16.58 -3.63
C GLY A 482 -9.88 18.12 -3.56
N ALA A 483 -9.19 18.70 -2.58
CA ALA A 483 -9.04 20.16 -2.45
C ALA A 483 -8.19 20.76 -3.58
N VAL A 484 -7.16 20.04 -4.04
CA VAL A 484 -6.33 20.44 -5.19
C VAL A 484 -7.14 20.38 -6.48
N ALA A 485 -7.90 19.31 -6.71
CA ALA A 485 -8.75 19.19 -7.91
C ALA A 485 -9.84 20.26 -7.99
N ALA A 486 -10.33 20.77 -6.85
CA ALA A 486 -11.29 21.86 -6.80
C ALA A 486 -10.67 23.20 -7.21
N GLY A 487 -9.38 23.41 -6.90
CA GLY A 487 -8.62 24.64 -7.20
C GLY A 487 -8.96 25.81 -6.28
N SER A 488 -8.11 26.83 -6.26
CA SER A 488 -8.25 28.02 -5.41
C SER A 488 -9.49 28.85 -5.72
N ALA A 489 -9.95 28.85 -6.97
CA ALA A 489 -11.16 29.57 -7.39
C ALA A 489 -12.44 29.04 -6.72
N ALA A 490 -12.48 27.74 -6.38
CA ALA A 490 -13.60 27.12 -5.66
C ALA A 490 -13.40 27.15 -4.13
N GLY A 491 -12.28 27.64 -3.64
CA GLY A 491 -11.91 27.64 -2.23
C GLY A 491 -11.00 26.50 -1.80
N GLY A 492 -10.47 25.72 -2.78
CA GLY A 492 -9.42 24.71 -2.59
C GLY A 492 -8.01 25.27 -2.76
N TYR A 493 -7.11 24.48 -3.36
CA TYR A 493 -5.69 24.84 -3.54
C TYR A 493 -5.24 24.52 -4.97
N ASP A 494 -4.26 25.27 -5.47
CA ASP A 494 -3.73 25.07 -6.82
C ASP A 494 -2.62 24.00 -6.86
N ASP A 495 -2.06 23.64 -5.71
CA ASP A 495 -1.08 22.56 -5.56
C ASP A 495 -1.15 21.91 -4.16
N VAL A 496 -0.55 20.73 -4.06
CA VAL A 496 -0.56 19.94 -2.84
C VAL A 496 0.34 20.50 -1.73
N THR A 497 1.34 21.32 -2.06
CA THR A 497 2.22 21.96 -1.07
C THR A 497 1.44 22.97 -0.23
N HIS A 498 0.62 23.79 -0.88
CA HIS A 498 -0.27 24.71 -0.20
C HIS A 498 -1.36 23.98 0.58
N ALA A 499 -1.93 22.91 0.02
CA ALA A 499 -2.90 22.07 0.73
C ALA A 499 -2.28 21.45 2.01
N ALA A 500 -1.08 20.86 1.91
CA ALA A 500 -0.38 20.27 3.05
C ALA A 500 -0.05 21.29 4.14
N ALA A 501 0.43 22.47 3.76
CA ALA A 501 0.75 23.54 4.71
C ALA A 501 -0.46 24.03 5.54
N LYS A 502 -1.69 23.82 5.04
CA LYS A 502 -2.93 24.21 5.71
C LYS A 502 -3.65 23.06 6.37
N MET A 503 -3.71 21.90 5.71
CA MET A 503 -4.56 20.78 6.10
C MET A 503 -3.81 19.70 6.88
N ALA A 504 -2.50 19.51 6.63
CA ALA A 504 -1.70 18.50 7.34
C ALA A 504 -1.09 19.05 8.64
N ARG A 505 -0.92 18.16 9.62
CA ARG A 505 -0.30 18.48 10.91
C ARG A 505 0.57 17.32 11.40
N LEU A 506 1.56 17.67 12.21
CA LEU A 506 2.39 16.72 12.94
C LEU A 506 2.01 16.76 14.42
N ARG A 507 2.24 15.67 15.12
CA ARG A 507 2.20 15.63 16.59
C ARG A 507 3.37 16.45 17.16
N ASP A 508 3.22 16.96 18.37
CA ASP A 508 4.30 17.67 19.06
C ASP A 508 5.47 16.74 19.42
N THR A 509 5.18 15.44 19.54
CA THR A 509 6.19 14.42 19.85
C THR A 509 7.09 14.17 18.62
N VAL A 510 8.39 14.38 18.82
CA VAL A 510 9.46 14.05 17.87
C VAL A 510 10.41 13.08 18.54
N TYR A 511 10.67 11.95 17.89
CA TYR A 511 11.67 10.98 18.37
C TYR A 511 13.03 11.38 17.84
N LYS A 512 13.96 11.71 18.75
CA LYS A 512 15.32 12.09 18.41
C LYS A 512 16.27 10.92 18.67
N PRO A 513 17.26 10.69 17.79
CA PRO A 513 18.23 9.62 17.99
C PRO A 513 19.08 9.90 19.23
N ASN A 514 19.33 8.84 20.01
CA ASN A 514 20.31 8.84 21.08
C ASN A 514 21.67 8.40 20.52
N PRO A 515 22.72 9.23 20.54
CA PRO A 515 24.03 8.88 19.97
C PRO A 515 24.68 7.64 20.56
N GLU A 516 24.51 7.39 21.86
CA GLU A 516 25.08 6.21 22.53
C GLU A 516 24.35 4.94 22.09
N ALA A 517 23.00 5.00 22.00
CA ALA A 517 22.19 3.91 21.50
C ALA A 517 22.48 3.64 20.03
N HIS A 518 22.61 4.67 19.20
CA HIS A 518 23.00 4.53 17.79
C HIS A 518 24.33 3.81 17.64
N PHE A 519 25.36 4.20 18.41
CA PHE A 519 26.67 3.54 18.36
C PHE A 519 26.59 2.05 18.73
N ALA A 520 25.74 1.68 19.68
CA ALA A 520 25.49 0.28 20.01
C ALA A 520 24.76 -0.46 18.89
N TYR A 521 23.74 0.20 18.28
CA TYR A 521 22.98 -0.36 17.15
C TYR A 521 23.83 -0.55 15.89
N GLU A 522 24.81 0.29 15.61
CA GLU A 522 25.73 0.09 14.48
C GLU A 522 26.49 -1.26 14.58
N LYS A 523 26.87 -1.68 15.80
CA LYS A 523 27.50 -3.00 16.02
C LYS A 523 26.54 -4.15 15.77
N LEU A 524 25.29 -4.03 16.22
CA LEU A 524 24.23 -5.02 15.97
C LEU A 524 23.87 -5.07 14.49
N TYR A 525 23.76 -3.91 13.86
CA TYR A 525 23.47 -3.80 12.44
C TYR A 525 24.57 -4.44 11.58
N ALA A 526 25.84 -4.32 11.96
CA ALA A 526 26.93 -5.01 11.27
C ALA A 526 26.74 -6.54 11.29
N ILE A 527 26.24 -7.11 12.40
CA ILE A 527 25.90 -8.54 12.49
C ILE A 527 24.66 -8.86 11.65
N TYR A 528 23.60 -8.02 11.77
CA TYR A 528 22.39 -8.14 10.95
C TYR A 528 22.75 -8.18 9.45
N ARG A 529 23.58 -7.26 8.96
CA ARG A 529 24.02 -7.20 7.56
C ARG A 529 24.78 -8.46 7.12
N ARG A 530 25.61 -9.03 7.98
CA ARG A 530 26.29 -10.29 7.66
C ARG A 530 25.31 -11.43 7.46
N LEU A 531 24.30 -11.55 8.33
CA LEU A 531 23.24 -12.57 8.21
C LEU A 531 22.34 -12.29 7.02
N HIS A 532 21.98 -11.02 6.82
CA HIS A 532 21.21 -10.57 5.66
C HIS A 532 21.90 -10.96 4.35
N ASP A 533 23.19 -10.71 4.22
CA ASP A 533 23.93 -11.03 3.00
C ASP A 533 24.19 -12.55 2.88
N LEU A 534 24.40 -13.25 3.98
CA LEU A 534 24.59 -14.71 4.00
C LEU A 534 23.36 -15.44 3.45
N PHE A 535 22.18 -15.16 3.99
CA PHE A 535 20.94 -15.87 3.60
C PHE A 535 20.24 -15.23 2.39
N GLY A 536 20.33 -13.92 2.25
CA GLY A 536 19.60 -13.18 1.23
C GLY A 536 20.30 -13.05 -0.12
N LYS A 537 21.63 -13.19 -0.16
CA LYS A 537 22.44 -13.07 -1.39
C LYS A 537 23.08 -14.40 -1.84
N GLY A 538 22.53 -15.51 -1.40
CA GLY A 538 22.93 -16.85 -1.87
C GLY A 538 24.21 -17.41 -1.24
N GLY A 539 24.68 -16.87 -0.11
CA GLY A 539 25.78 -17.45 0.64
C GLY A 539 25.40 -18.74 1.36
N ASP A 540 24.14 -18.88 1.76
CA ASP A 540 23.56 -20.09 2.35
C ASP A 540 22.07 -20.18 1.99
N ASN A 541 21.62 -21.35 1.57
CA ASN A 541 20.24 -21.62 1.15
C ASN A 541 19.39 -22.30 2.24
N ALA A 542 19.86 -22.44 3.47
CA ALA A 542 19.17 -23.19 4.52
C ALA A 542 17.71 -22.79 4.72
N MET A 543 17.36 -21.51 4.61
CA MET A 543 15.95 -21.03 4.71
C MET A 543 15.08 -21.60 3.60
N LYS A 544 15.56 -21.60 2.36
CA LYS A 544 14.85 -22.12 1.18
C LYS A 544 14.75 -23.65 1.22
N ASP A 545 15.80 -24.31 1.65
CA ASP A 545 15.85 -25.77 1.82
C ASP A 545 14.82 -26.22 2.86
N LEU A 546 14.75 -25.54 4.00
CA LEU A 546 13.74 -25.80 5.04
C LEU A 546 12.32 -25.58 4.52
N LYS A 547 12.07 -24.54 3.72
CA LYS A 547 10.77 -24.29 3.09
C LYS A 547 10.41 -25.38 2.08
N ALA A 548 11.36 -25.84 1.27
CA ALA A 548 11.19 -26.94 0.33
C ALA A 548 10.85 -28.25 1.04
N ILE A 549 11.59 -28.60 2.11
CA ILE A 549 11.34 -29.77 2.96
C ILE A 549 9.92 -29.70 3.57
N LYS A 550 9.54 -28.55 4.13
CA LYS A 550 8.20 -28.32 4.69
C LYS A 550 7.09 -28.55 3.64
N THR A 551 7.28 -28.02 2.44
CA THR A 551 6.33 -28.13 1.33
C THR A 551 6.18 -29.59 0.89
N ALA A 552 7.30 -30.31 0.71
CA ALA A 552 7.31 -31.73 0.35
C ALA A 552 6.60 -32.60 1.43
N ALA A 553 6.87 -32.35 2.72
CA ALA A 553 6.26 -33.08 3.82
C ALA A 553 4.75 -32.83 3.93
N ARG A 554 4.24 -31.67 3.50
CA ARG A 554 2.79 -31.36 3.49
C ARG A 554 2.07 -31.95 2.29
N ARG A 555 2.71 -32.04 1.12
CA ARG A 555 2.15 -32.70 -0.08
C ARG A 555 2.01 -34.22 0.07
N GLY A 556 2.76 -34.83 0.98
CA GLY A 556 2.68 -36.26 1.27
C GLY A 556 1.62 -36.64 2.33
N ARG A 557 0.82 -35.69 2.79
CA ARG A 557 -0.32 -35.88 3.70
C ARG A 557 -1.64 -35.64 2.96
#